data_62123dec0b5a7b3a79ff029c30ad3ce1
#
_entry.id   62123dec0b5a7b3a79ff029c30ad3ce1
#
_cell.length_a   1.000
_cell.length_b   1.000
_cell.length_c   1.000
_cell.angle_alpha   90.00
_cell.angle_beta   90.00
_cell.angle_gamma   90.00
#
_symmetry.space_group_name_H-M   'P 1'
#
loop_
_entity.id
_entity.type
_entity.pdbx_description
1 polymer ?
#
loop_
_entity_poly.entity_id
_entity_poly.type
_entity_poly.pdbx_seq_one_letter_code
_entity_poly.pdbx_strand_id
1 'polypeptide(L)'
;MVANKPPLYERQMMSAIKLAIVGVGKIVHDQHLPAIAANPDFQLVASASRHNIVDGLPGFKSIEEMLAAVPGIDAVSLCMPPQYRYQAARVALAAGKHVFLEKPPGATLSEVADLEALAAAKSLTLFTSWHSRYAPAVQPAKAHLAAHAPTAMQVIWKEDVRQWHPNQEWIWQAGGLGVFDPGINALSIVTEILPSLIFLNRATLEFPDNRDAPIAAELHFQDGGGMPVHAVFDWRQTGKQSWDIVVQTSDGELKLGDGGARLWVHGVEQPLTKEAEYPSLYRRFAGLVREGRSDVDVAPLRHVADAFMLGQRKVVDAFHD
;
A
#
# COMPACT_ATOMS: atom_id res chain seq x y z
N MET A 1 -7.96 7.28 26.29
CA MET A 1 -8.43 6.03 26.92
C MET A 1 -7.57 4.90 26.38
N VAL A 2 -6.72 4.31 27.22
CA VAL A 2 -5.88 3.17 26.85
C VAL A 2 -6.82 1.98 26.68
N ALA A 3 -6.98 1.48 25.47
CA ALA A 3 -7.74 0.27 25.20
C ALA A 3 -7.06 -0.88 25.98
N ASN A 4 -7.77 -1.46 26.95
CA ASN A 4 -7.33 -2.61 27.71
C ASN A 4 -7.06 -3.76 26.74
N LYS A 5 -5.79 -4.13 26.53
CA LYS A 5 -5.47 -5.35 25.79
C LYS A 5 -6.07 -6.52 26.57
N PRO A 6 -6.82 -7.42 25.93
CA PRO A 6 -7.31 -8.61 26.61
C PRO A 6 -6.11 -9.38 27.19
N PRO A 7 -6.26 -10.00 28.37
CA PRO A 7 -5.22 -10.78 29.00
C PRO A 7 -4.76 -11.92 28.08
N LEU A 8 -3.49 -12.29 28.15
CA LEU A 8 -2.86 -13.35 27.33
C LEU A 8 -3.69 -14.66 27.30
N TYR A 9 -4.42 -14.93 28.36
CA TYR A 9 -5.32 -16.08 28.49
C TYR A 9 -6.52 -16.03 27.50
N GLU A 10 -7.12 -14.86 27.28
CA GLU A 10 -8.22 -14.70 26.32
C GLU A 10 -7.74 -14.80 24.85
N ARG A 11 -6.48 -14.43 24.57
CA ARG A 11 -5.86 -14.61 23.25
C ARG A 11 -5.70 -16.08 22.86
N GLN A 12 -5.50 -16.99 23.82
CA GLN A 12 -5.36 -18.42 23.55
C GLN A 12 -6.68 -19.12 23.20
N MET A 13 -7.83 -18.48 23.46
CA MET A 13 -9.17 -19.05 23.19
C MET A 13 -9.78 -18.61 21.86
N MET A 14 -9.18 -17.66 21.13
CA MET A 14 -9.68 -17.26 19.83
C MET A 14 -9.11 -18.16 18.74
N SER A 15 -9.99 -18.81 17.99
CA SER A 15 -9.58 -19.62 16.83
C SER A 15 -8.84 -18.74 15.80
N ALA A 16 -7.83 -19.32 15.16
CA ALA A 16 -7.13 -18.63 14.06
C ALA A 16 -8.12 -18.30 12.93
N ILE A 17 -7.95 -17.11 12.35
CA ILE A 17 -8.72 -16.67 11.17
C ILE A 17 -8.29 -17.52 9.98
N LYS A 18 -9.21 -18.28 9.39
CA LYS A 18 -8.97 -19.07 8.19
C LYS A 18 -8.90 -18.15 6.98
N LEU A 19 -7.67 -17.92 6.52
CA LEU A 19 -7.34 -17.00 5.45
C LEU A 19 -7.16 -17.74 4.12
N ALA A 20 -7.63 -17.14 3.04
CA ALA A 20 -7.29 -17.56 1.68
C ALA A 20 -6.55 -16.42 0.95
N ILE A 21 -5.73 -16.78 -0.05
CA ILE A 21 -5.03 -15.81 -0.90
C ILE A 21 -5.55 -15.93 -2.34
N VAL A 22 -5.79 -14.77 -2.98
CA VAL A 22 -6.18 -14.68 -4.39
C VAL A 22 -5.18 -13.83 -5.16
N GLY A 23 -4.66 -14.38 -6.27
CA GLY A 23 -3.60 -13.75 -7.05
C GLY A 23 -2.22 -14.12 -6.52
N VAL A 24 -1.72 -15.32 -6.86
CA VAL A 24 -0.41 -15.82 -6.40
C VAL A 24 0.69 -15.35 -7.34
N GLY A 25 1.31 -14.21 -7.02
CA GLY A 25 2.44 -13.62 -7.72
C GLY A 25 3.68 -13.50 -6.82
N LYS A 26 4.72 -12.80 -7.32
CA LYS A 26 5.99 -12.61 -6.61
C LYS A 26 5.80 -12.08 -5.19
N ILE A 27 4.96 -11.04 -5.00
CA ILE A 27 4.73 -10.42 -3.70
C ILE A 27 4.14 -11.40 -2.66
N VAL A 28 3.35 -12.38 -3.12
CA VAL A 28 2.78 -13.40 -2.23
C VAL A 28 3.89 -14.27 -1.67
N HIS A 29 4.81 -14.75 -2.51
CA HIS A 29 5.92 -15.58 -2.07
C HIS A 29 6.91 -14.82 -1.21
N ASP A 30 7.25 -13.58 -1.60
CA ASP A 30 8.29 -12.81 -0.92
C ASP A 30 7.82 -12.23 0.43
N GLN A 31 6.54 -11.88 0.57
CA GLN A 31 6.06 -11.11 1.71
C GLN A 31 4.87 -11.74 2.43
N HIS A 32 3.79 -12.10 1.71
CA HIS A 32 2.56 -12.55 2.36
C HIS A 32 2.74 -13.91 3.05
N LEU A 33 3.27 -14.92 2.35
CA LEU A 33 3.42 -16.26 2.92
C LEU A 33 4.31 -16.28 4.16
N PRO A 34 5.50 -15.64 4.18
CA PRO A 34 6.32 -15.56 5.40
C PRO A 34 5.62 -14.83 6.55
N ALA A 35 4.92 -13.72 6.26
CA ALA A 35 4.22 -12.94 7.27
C ALA A 35 3.04 -13.70 7.89
N ILE A 36 2.27 -14.45 7.08
CA ILE A 36 1.16 -15.28 7.53
C ILE A 36 1.69 -16.47 8.36
N ALA A 37 2.72 -17.15 7.87
CA ALA A 37 3.31 -18.30 8.55
C ALA A 37 3.86 -17.95 9.95
N ALA A 38 4.37 -16.72 10.11
CA ALA A 38 4.89 -16.22 11.38
C ALA A 38 3.79 -15.67 12.33
N ASN A 39 2.53 -15.59 11.88
CA ASN A 39 1.44 -14.99 12.64
C ASN A 39 0.42 -16.05 13.11
N PRO A 40 0.37 -16.39 14.40
CA PRO A 40 -0.55 -17.41 14.94
C PRO A 40 -2.04 -17.00 14.86
N ASP A 41 -2.34 -15.73 14.55
CA ASP A 41 -3.72 -15.25 14.38
C ASP A 41 -4.35 -15.77 13.07
N PHE A 42 -3.56 -16.32 12.14
CA PHE A 42 -4.04 -16.80 10.84
C PHE A 42 -3.69 -18.27 10.58
N GLN A 43 -4.59 -18.92 9.88
CA GLN A 43 -4.36 -20.22 9.25
C GLN A 43 -4.61 -20.06 7.75
N LEU A 44 -3.58 -20.19 6.91
CA LEU A 44 -3.75 -20.19 5.47
C LEU A 44 -4.36 -21.54 5.05
N VAL A 45 -5.53 -21.51 4.37
CA VAL A 45 -6.34 -22.72 4.08
C VAL A 45 -6.53 -23.00 2.59
N ALA A 46 -6.37 -22.00 1.73
CA ALA A 46 -6.55 -22.15 0.28
C ALA A 46 -5.88 -21.02 -0.49
N SER A 47 -5.68 -21.25 -1.80
CA SER A 47 -5.27 -20.19 -2.73
C SER A 47 -6.05 -20.27 -4.04
N ALA A 48 -6.26 -19.11 -4.69
CA ALA A 48 -6.84 -19.04 -6.03
C ALA A 48 -5.98 -18.15 -6.94
N SER A 49 -5.61 -18.66 -8.12
CA SER A 49 -4.91 -17.89 -9.14
C SER A 49 -4.98 -18.59 -10.50
N ARG A 50 -4.98 -17.79 -11.57
CA ARG A 50 -5.03 -18.34 -12.93
C ARG A 50 -3.77 -19.13 -13.31
N HIS A 51 -2.62 -18.75 -12.79
CA HIS A 51 -1.32 -19.25 -13.21
C HIS A 51 -0.61 -20.10 -12.14
N ASN A 52 -0.58 -19.64 -10.91
CA ASN A 52 0.17 -20.25 -9.82
C ASN A 52 -0.74 -20.62 -8.65
N ILE A 53 -0.33 -21.58 -7.84
CA ILE A 53 -0.97 -21.97 -6.59
C ILE A 53 0.07 -21.92 -5.47
N VAL A 54 -0.38 -21.94 -4.22
CA VAL A 54 0.50 -22.11 -3.06
C VAL A 54 0.69 -23.61 -2.81
N ASP A 55 1.92 -24.06 -2.80
CA ASP A 55 2.26 -25.47 -2.59
C ASP A 55 1.72 -26.00 -1.24
N GLY A 56 1.23 -27.24 -1.27
CA GLY A 56 0.71 -27.90 -0.08
C GLY A 56 -0.70 -27.46 0.37
N LEU A 57 -1.34 -26.54 -0.37
CA LEU A 57 -2.70 -26.08 -0.11
C LEU A 57 -3.65 -26.38 -1.28
N PRO A 58 -4.96 -26.52 -1.02
CA PRO A 58 -5.97 -26.53 -2.08
C PRO A 58 -5.83 -25.28 -2.97
N GLY A 59 -5.66 -25.51 -4.28
CA GLY A 59 -5.50 -24.48 -5.29
C GLY A 59 -6.68 -24.45 -6.27
N PHE A 60 -7.15 -23.24 -6.61
CA PHE A 60 -8.31 -23.02 -7.47
C PHE A 60 -7.98 -22.03 -8.59
N LYS A 61 -8.78 -22.00 -9.64
CA LYS A 61 -8.59 -21.06 -10.77
C LYS A 61 -9.30 -19.72 -10.55
N SER A 62 -10.35 -19.72 -9.73
CA SER A 62 -11.12 -18.51 -9.40
C SER A 62 -11.47 -18.45 -7.92
N ILE A 63 -11.82 -17.25 -7.45
CA ILE A 63 -12.30 -17.04 -6.08
C ILE A 63 -13.64 -17.72 -5.83
N GLU A 64 -14.51 -17.78 -6.83
CA GLU A 64 -15.83 -18.42 -6.76
C GLU A 64 -15.67 -19.92 -6.52
N GLU A 65 -14.84 -20.61 -7.31
CA GLU A 65 -14.52 -22.03 -7.12
C GLU A 65 -13.95 -22.28 -5.71
N MET A 66 -13.02 -21.44 -5.27
CA MET A 66 -12.39 -21.55 -3.95
C MET A 66 -13.42 -21.41 -2.82
N LEU A 67 -14.27 -20.38 -2.87
CA LEU A 67 -15.27 -20.14 -1.82
C LEU A 67 -16.36 -21.23 -1.79
N ALA A 68 -16.71 -21.80 -2.93
CA ALA A 68 -17.66 -22.91 -3.01
C ALA A 68 -17.06 -24.21 -2.43
N ALA A 69 -15.78 -24.48 -2.70
CA ALA A 69 -15.11 -25.71 -2.26
C ALA A 69 -14.62 -25.67 -0.80
N VAL A 70 -14.33 -24.47 -0.27
CA VAL A 70 -13.78 -24.26 1.09
C VAL A 70 -14.69 -23.32 1.89
N PRO A 71 -15.84 -23.75 2.36
CA PRO A 71 -16.85 -22.87 3.00
C PRO A 71 -16.37 -22.26 4.32
N GLY A 72 -15.35 -22.82 4.96
CA GLY A 72 -14.84 -22.38 6.26
C GLY A 72 -13.82 -21.22 6.19
N ILE A 73 -13.64 -20.57 5.03
CA ILE A 73 -12.79 -19.36 4.91
C ILE A 73 -13.46 -18.22 5.69
N ASP A 74 -12.69 -17.48 6.49
CA ASP A 74 -13.15 -16.29 7.22
C ASP A 74 -12.75 -15.01 6.50
N ALA A 75 -11.55 -14.97 5.90
CA ALA A 75 -10.98 -13.80 5.27
C ALA A 75 -10.24 -14.14 3.97
N VAL A 76 -10.10 -13.14 3.10
CA VAL A 76 -9.39 -13.25 1.82
C VAL A 76 -8.39 -12.12 1.66
N SER A 77 -7.13 -12.43 1.34
CA SER A 77 -6.12 -11.46 0.87
C SER A 77 -6.11 -11.41 -0.65
N LEU A 78 -6.37 -10.23 -1.22
CA LEU A 78 -6.43 -10.00 -2.67
C LEU A 78 -5.14 -9.36 -3.17
N CYS A 79 -4.27 -10.16 -3.79
CA CYS A 79 -2.91 -9.80 -4.17
C CYS A 79 -2.72 -9.64 -5.71
N MET A 80 -3.80 -9.72 -6.49
CA MET A 80 -3.77 -9.49 -7.93
C MET A 80 -3.64 -8.00 -8.28
N PRO A 81 -3.30 -7.65 -9.53
CA PRO A 81 -3.29 -6.25 -10.00
C PRO A 81 -4.61 -5.51 -9.73
N PRO A 82 -4.58 -4.19 -9.50
CA PRO A 82 -5.74 -3.42 -9.06
C PRO A 82 -6.93 -3.49 -10.04
N GLN A 83 -6.69 -3.61 -11.35
CA GLN A 83 -7.72 -3.71 -12.38
C GLN A 83 -8.66 -4.92 -12.21
N TYR A 84 -8.20 -5.98 -11.53
CA TYR A 84 -8.97 -7.22 -11.31
C TYR A 84 -9.47 -7.36 -9.88
N ARG A 85 -9.11 -6.44 -8.99
CA ARG A 85 -9.31 -6.57 -7.54
C ARG A 85 -10.75 -6.31 -7.14
N TYR A 86 -11.40 -5.34 -7.76
CA TYR A 86 -12.77 -4.94 -7.42
C TYR A 86 -13.76 -6.11 -7.49
N GLN A 87 -13.79 -6.85 -8.59
CA GLN A 87 -14.73 -7.96 -8.74
C GLN A 87 -14.47 -9.08 -7.70
N ALA A 88 -13.22 -9.42 -7.46
CA ALA A 88 -12.86 -10.42 -6.46
C ALA A 88 -13.26 -9.96 -5.04
N ALA A 89 -13.06 -8.67 -4.71
CA ALA A 89 -13.47 -8.11 -3.43
C ALA A 89 -14.99 -8.15 -3.23
N ARG A 90 -15.76 -7.80 -4.28
CA ARG A 90 -17.23 -7.91 -4.23
C ARG A 90 -17.70 -9.34 -4.00
N VAL A 91 -17.09 -10.31 -4.69
CA VAL A 91 -17.41 -11.75 -4.50
C VAL A 91 -17.13 -12.18 -3.06
N ALA A 92 -15.96 -11.82 -2.52
CA ALA A 92 -15.58 -12.13 -1.14
C ALA A 92 -16.55 -11.51 -0.12
N LEU A 93 -16.81 -10.19 -0.23
CA LEU A 93 -17.74 -9.49 0.66
C LEU A 93 -19.17 -10.02 0.53
N ALA A 94 -19.63 -10.31 -0.70
CA ALA A 94 -20.96 -10.91 -0.92
C ALA A 94 -21.10 -12.26 -0.22
N ALA A 95 -20.02 -13.06 -0.21
CA ALA A 95 -19.95 -14.35 0.48
C ALA A 95 -19.68 -14.24 2.00
N GLY A 96 -19.71 -13.04 2.58
CA GLY A 96 -19.53 -12.83 4.02
C GLY A 96 -18.09 -12.97 4.50
N LYS A 97 -17.09 -12.65 3.66
CA LYS A 97 -15.66 -12.77 4.00
C LYS A 97 -15.05 -11.40 4.27
N HIS A 98 -14.21 -11.30 5.31
CA HIS A 98 -13.35 -10.14 5.54
C HIS A 98 -12.33 -10.02 4.40
N VAL A 99 -11.94 -8.79 4.03
CA VAL A 99 -11.08 -8.57 2.87
C VAL A 99 -9.88 -7.72 3.22
N PHE A 100 -8.70 -8.25 2.88
CA PHE A 100 -7.43 -7.55 2.85
C PHE A 100 -7.12 -7.19 1.38
N LEU A 101 -6.99 -5.90 1.08
CA LEU A 101 -6.65 -5.38 -0.23
C LEU A 101 -5.17 -5.02 -0.29
N GLU A 102 -4.43 -5.60 -1.23
CA GLU A 102 -3.10 -5.09 -1.57
C GLU A 102 -3.18 -3.66 -2.10
N LYS A 103 -2.08 -2.91 -1.95
CA LYS A 103 -1.99 -1.55 -2.51
C LYS A 103 -1.87 -1.60 -4.06
N PRO A 104 -2.42 -0.60 -4.74
CA PRO A 104 -3.49 0.29 -4.30
C PRO A 104 -4.80 -0.49 -4.11
N PRO A 105 -5.74 -0.04 -3.26
CA PRO A 105 -6.93 -0.83 -2.91
C PRO A 105 -7.87 -1.14 -4.07
N GLY A 106 -7.79 -0.40 -5.14
CA GLY A 106 -8.57 -0.55 -6.38
C GLY A 106 -7.96 0.23 -7.52
N ALA A 107 -8.51 0.10 -8.72
CA ALA A 107 -8.10 0.88 -9.88
C ALA A 107 -8.65 2.33 -9.83
N THR A 108 -9.79 2.53 -9.17
CA THR A 108 -10.44 3.84 -9.02
C THR A 108 -10.95 4.08 -7.60
N LEU A 109 -11.10 5.36 -7.24
CA LEU A 109 -11.69 5.75 -5.95
C LEU A 109 -13.14 5.28 -5.81
N SER A 110 -13.91 5.28 -6.90
CA SER A 110 -15.31 4.85 -6.91
C SER A 110 -15.47 3.35 -6.62
N GLU A 111 -14.55 2.51 -7.13
CA GLU A 111 -14.52 1.09 -6.79
C GLU A 111 -14.30 0.88 -5.29
N VAL A 112 -13.36 1.61 -4.70
CA VAL A 112 -13.07 1.50 -3.27
C VAL A 112 -14.24 1.96 -2.43
N ALA A 113 -14.90 3.07 -2.81
CA ALA A 113 -16.07 3.57 -2.10
C ALA A 113 -17.26 2.58 -2.13
N ASP A 114 -17.50 1.88 -3.25
CA ASP A 114 -18.53 0.82 -3.32
C ASP A 114 -18.17 -0.38 -2.42
N LEU A 115 -16.89 -0.78 -2.40
CA LEU A 115 -16.41 -1.85 -1.51
C LEU A 115 -16.56 -1.49 -0.03
N GLU A 116 -16.27 -0.24 0.36
CA GLU A 116 -16.48 0.25 1.72
C GLU A 116 -17.96 0.18 2.11
N ALA A 117 -18.85 0.68 1.24
CA ALA A 117 -20.29 0.63 1.47
C ALA A 117 -20.79 -0.80 1.62
N LEU A 118 -20.32 -1.73 0.77
CA LEU A 118 -20.70 -3.14 0.83
C LEU A 118 -20.17 -3.82 2.11
N ALA A 119 -18.92 -3.55 2.49
CA ALA A 119 -18.34 -4.08 3.72
C ALA A 119 -19.10 -3.61 4.96
N ALA A 120 -19.41 -2.31 5.02
CA ALA A 120 -20.20 -1.71 6.10
C ALA A 120 -21.61 -2.32 6.20
N ALA A 121 -22.31 -2.46 5.07
CA ALA A 121 -23.64 -3.05 5.02
C ALA A 121 -23.70 -4.50 5.51
N LYS A 122 -22.57 -5.22 5.41
CA LYS A 122 -22.43 -6.62 5.84
C LYS A 122 -21.72 -6.78 7.18
N SER A 123 -21.32 -5.70 7.84
CA SER A 123 -20.51 -5.72 9.08
C SER A 123 -19.21 -6.52 8.92
N LEU A 124 -18.57 -6.38 7.76
CA LEU A 124 -17.31 -7.02 7.42
C LEU A 124 -16.15 -6.03 7.47
N THR A 125 -14.97 -6.55 7.74
CA THR A 125 -13.72 -5.77 7.70
C THR A 125 -13.23 -5.65 6.26
N LEU A 126 -12.96 -4.42 5.84
CA LEU A 126 -12.19 -4.10 4.65
C LEU A 126 -10.92 -3.36 5.08
N PHE A 127 -9.76 -3.82 4.62
CA PHE A 127 -8.46 -3.28 5.01
C PHE A 127 -7.57 -3.04 3.79
N THR A 128 -6.93 -1.87 3.73
CA THR A 128 -5.95 -1.52 2.68
C THR A 128 -4.53 -1.63 3.20
N SER A 129 -3.68 -2.36 2.51
CA SER A 129 -2.30 -2.65 2.92
C SER A 129 -1.30 -1.57 2.48
N TRP A 130 -1.36 -0.40 3.07
CA TRP A 130 -0.30 0.60 2.89
C TRP A 130 0.96 0.17 3.66
N HIS A 131 1.68 -0.83 3.13
CA HIS A 131 2.80 -1.49 3.82
C HIS A 131 3.88 -0.50 4.25
N SER A 132 4.22 0.47 3.40
CA SER A 132 5.27 1.45 3.69
C SER A 132 4.98 2.36 4.89
N ARG A 133 3.73 2.46 5.35
CA ARG A 133 3.38 3.13 6.61
C ARG A 133 3.92 2.43 7.85
N TYR A 134 4.28 1.16 7.71
CA TYR A 134 4.86 0.32 8.78
C TYR A 134 6.39 0.24 8.69
N ALA A 135 7.02 1.01 7.82
CA ALA A 135 8.47 1.16 7.81
C ALA A 135 8.95 1.81 9.12
N PRO A 136 10.10 1.38 9.67
CA PRO A 136 10.55 1.73 11.04
C PRO A 136 10.60 3.22 11.36
N ALA A 137 10.93 4.07 10.36
CA ALA A 137 11.05 5.51 10.54
C ALA A 137 9.71 6.26 10.57
N VAL A 138 8.59 5.64 10.10
CA VAL A 138 7.34 6.37 9.83
C VAL A 138 6.70 6.89 11.11
N GLN A 139 6.51 6.04 12.12
CA GLN A 139 5.89 6.49 13.37
C GLN A 139 6.77 7.47 14.17
N PRO A 140 8.11 7.27 14.28
CA PRO A 140 8.99 8.28 14.85
C PRO A 140 8.95 9.62 14.10
N ALA A 141 8.92 9.60 12.75
CA ALA A 141 8.78 10.81 11.94
C ALA A 141 7.45 11.53 12.18
N LYS A 142 6.34 10.78 12.23
CA LYS A 142 5.01 11.32 12.56
C LYS A 142 5.01 12.01 13.93
N ALA A 143 5.61 11.37 14.94
CA ALA A 143 5.71 11.94 16.29
C ALA A 143 6.58 13.21 16.30
N HIS A 144 7.69 13.24 15.56
CA HIS A 144 8.54 14.42 15.42
C HIS A 144 7.79 15.59 14.77
N LEU A 145 7.07 15.34 13.66
CA LEU A 145 6.32 16.37 12.94
C LEU A 145 5.08 16.87 13.69
N ALA A 146 4.55 16.12 14.63
CA ALA A 146 3.50 16.57 15.54
C ALA A 146 4.02 17.62 16.57
N ALA A 147 5.32 17.57 16.90
CA ALA A 147 5.97 18.50 17.81
C ALA A 147 6.68 19.67 17.11
N HIS A 148 7.13 19.47 15.87
CA HIS A 148 7.92 20.44 15.10
C HIS A 148 7.24 20.67 13.74
N ALA A 149 6.63 21.85 13.58
CA ALA A 149 5.84 22.18 12.40
C ALA A 149 6.66 22.07 11.10
N PRO A 150 6.20 21.28 10.10
CA PRO A 150 6.86 21.22 8.80
C PRO A 150 6.71 22.56 8.05
N THR A 151 7.79 22.99 7.38
CA THR A 151 7.83 24.23 6.60
C THR A 151 8.02 23.97 5.10
N ALA A 152 8.60 22.84 4.72
CA ALA A 152 8.71 22.35 3.35
C ALA A 152 9.00 20.85 3.36
N MET A 153 8.62 20.15 2.28
CA MET A 153 8.93 18.73 2.12
C MET A 153 9.40 18.45 0.69
N GLN A 154 10.41 17.60 0.57
CA GLN A 154 10.88 17.04 -0.68
C GLN A 154 10.82 15.51 -0.65
N VAL A 155 10.28 14.90 -1.70
CA VAL A 155 10.19 13.46 -1.90
C VAL A 155 10.95 13.10 -3.16
N ILE A 156 11.95 12.24 -3.05
CA ILE A 156 12.70 11.68 -4.19
C ILE A 156 12.52 10.17 -4.16
N TRP A 157 11.76 9.65 -5.13
CA TRP A 157 11.46 8.23 -5.22
C TRP A 157 11.78 7.73 -6.63
N LYS A 158 12.98 7.22 -6.78
CA LYS A 158 13.54 6.84 -8.08
C LYS A 158 14.15 5.45 -8.02
N GLU A 159 13.75 4.61 -8.95
CA GLU A 159 14.19 3.22 -9.03
C GLU A 159 14.26 2.73 -10.48
N ASP A 160 14.78 1.54 -10.69
CA ASP A 160 14.83 0.89 -12.00
C ASP A 160 13.67 -0.09 -12.14
N VAL A 161 12.72 0.22 -13.02
CA VAL A 161 11.55 -0.62 -13.29
C VAL A 161 11.95 -2.04 -13.73
N ARG A 162 13.05 -2.18 -14.49
CA ARG A 162 13.54 -3.47 -14.98
C ARG A 162 14.01 -4.40 -13.85
N GLN A 163 14.45 -3.81 -12.73
CA GLN A 163 14.86 -4.57 -11.54
C GLN A 163 13.65 -4.99 -10.70
N TRP A 164 12.66 -4.09 -10.54
CA TRP A 164 11.58 -4.30 -9.59
C TRP A 164 10.32 -4.92 -10.20
N HIS A 165 10.07 -4.64 -11.48
CA HIS A 165 8.86 -5.08 -12.20
C HIS A 165 9.18 -5.80 -13.51
N PRO A 166 10.13 -6.76 -13.56
CA PRO A 166 10.48 -7.44 -14.80
C PRO A 166 9.27 -8.16 -15.39
N ASN A 167 9.02 -7.95 -16.69
CA ASN A 167 7.92 -8.59 -17.45
C ASN A 167 6.51 -8.32 -16.92
N GLN A 168 6.27 -7.21 -16.22
CA GLN A 168 4.96 -6.84 -15.70
C GLN A 168 4.27 -5.82 -16.62
N GLU A 169 3.81 -6.24 -17.80
CA GLU A 169 3.17 -5.37 -18.79
C GLU A 169 1.94 -4.62 -18.27
N TRP A 170 1.22 -5.18 -17.28
CA TRP A 170 0.01 -4.57 -16.74
C TRP A 170 0.24 -3.17 -16.14
N ILE A 171 1.44 -2.88 -15.64
CA ILE A 171 1.77 -1.57 -15.04
C ILE A 171 1.80 -0.45 -16.07
N TRP A 172 2.04 -0.80 -17.34
CA TRP A 172 2.15 0.14 -18.47
C TRP A 172 0.83 0.36 -19.19
N GLN A 173 -0.18 -0.46 -18.94
CA GLN A 173 -1.48 -0.39 -19.60
C GLN A 173 -2.38 0.63 -18.94
N ALA A 174 -3.46 1.05 -19.62
CA ALA A 174 -4.53 1.85 -19.02
C ALA A 174 -5.10 1.16 -17.77
N GLY A 175 -5.18 1.88 -16.66
CA GLY A 175 -5.52 1.33 -15.34
C GLY A 175 -4.32 0.75 -14.57
N GLY A 176 -3.14 0.62 -15.20
CA GLY A 176 -1.86 0.48 -14.52
C GLY A 176 -1.38 1.83 -14.02
N LEU A 177 -0.51 1.83 -13.04
CA LEU A 177 -0.10 3.06 -12.35
C LEU A 177 1.19 3.67 -12.91
N GLY A 178 1.97 2.92 -13.74
CA GLY A 178 3.30 3.36 -14.15
C GLY A 178 4.15 3.71 -12.93
N VAL A 179 4.90 4.79 -13.00
CA VAL A 179 5.78 5.26 -11.93
C VAL A 179 5.07 5.49 -10.58
N PHE A 180 3.75 5.58 -10.58
CA PHE A 180 2.99 5.67 -9.34
C PHE A 180 2.86 4.33 -8.60
N ASP A 181 3.18 3.19 -9.22
CA ASP A 181 3.17 1.92 -8.47
C ASP A 181 4.15 1.92 -7.28
N PRO A 182 5.43 2.32 -7.41
CA PRO A 182 6.29 2.63 -6.26
C PRO A 182 6.03 4.01 -5.66
N GLY A 183 5.69 5.03 -6.46
CA GLY A 183 5.47 6.39 -5.97
C GLY A 183 4.33 6.51 -4.96
N ILE A 184 3.31 5.65 -5.07
CA ILE A 184 2.21 5.62 -4.10
C ILE A 184 2.65 5.16 -2.71
N ASN A 185 3.77 4.41 -2.60
CA ASN A 185 4.37 4.06 -1.32
C ASN A 185 4.89 5.31 -0.62
N ALA A 186 5.61 6.18 -1.35
CA ALA A 186 6.04 7.49 -0.84
C ALA A 186 4.83 8.35 -0.41
N LEU A 187 3.79 8.44 -1.25
CA LEU A 187 2.57 9.18 -0.93
C LEU A 187 1.87 8.61 0.31
N SER A 188 1.92 7.28 0.51
CA SER A 188 1.35 6.65 1.71
C SER A 188 2.10 7.03 2.98
N ILE A 189 3.43 7.17 2.93
CA ILE A 189 4.23 7.70 4.03
C ILE A 189 3.92 9.17 4.27
N VAL A 190 3.94 9.99 3.21
CA VAL A 190 3.69 11.45 3.29
C VAL A 190 2.34 11.73 3.95
N THR A 191 1.27 11.06 3.50
CA THR A 191 -0.07 11.25 4.07
C THR A 191 -0.20 10.71 5.50
N GLU A 192 0.67 9.79 5.92
CA GLU A 192 0.69 9.27 7.29
C GLU A 192 1.42 10.20 8.26
N ILE A 193 2.55 10.81 7.83
CA ILE A 193 3.41 11.58 8.73
C ILE A 193 3.03 13.06 8.85
N LEU A 194 2.42 13.64 7.81
CA LEU A 194 2.04 15.05 7.83
C LEU A 194 0.85 15.30 8.77
N PRO A 195 0.92 16.37 9.60
CA PRO A 195 -0.19 16.73 10.49
C PRO A 195 -1.37 17.35 9.75
N SER A 196 -1.16 17.89 8.54
CA SER A 196 -2.16 18.57 7.71
C SER A 196 -2.39 17.83 6.40
N LEU A 197 -3.61 17.92 5.87
CA LEU A 197 -3.92 17.45 4.54
C LEU A 197 -3.19 18.30 3.48
N ILE A 198 -2.72 17.65 2.44
CA ILE A 198 -2.13 18.30 1.27
C ILE A 198 -3.03 18.14 0.06
N PHE A 199 -2.92 19.03 -0.90
CA PHE A 199 -3.60 18.96 -2.19
C PHE A 199 -2.66 19.33 -3.33
N LEU A 200 -2.90 18.70 -4.49
CA LEU A 200 -2.07 18.89 -5.67
C LEU A 200 -2.37 20.22 -6.35
N ASN A 201 -1.32 21.00 -6.64
CA ASN A 201 -1.45 22.26 -7.39
C ASN A 201 -1.06 22.10 -8.86
N ARG A 202 -0.04 21.29 -9.10
CA ARG A 202 0.54 21.09 -10.43
C ARG A 202 1.21 19.73 -10.50
N ALA A 203 1.13 19.09 -11.67
CA ALA A 203 1.89 17.89 -11.99
C ALA A 203 2.39 17.93 -13.43
N THR A 204 3.52 17.28 -13.68
CA THR A 204 4.01 16.90 -15.00
C THR A 204 4.22 15.41 -15.03
N LEU A 205 3.62 14.73 -16.01
CA LEU A 205 3.68 13.29 -16.17
C LEU A 205 4.38 12.96 -17.48
N GLU A 206 5.51 12.25 -17.44
CA GLU A 206 6.26 11.82 -18.63
C GLU A 206 5.79 10.44 -19.07
N PHE A 207 5.23 10.36 -20.27
CA PHE A 207 4.75 9.12 -20.87
C PHE A 207 5.68 8.71 -22.01
N PRO A 208 6.28 7.50 -21.97
CA PRO A 208 6.92 6.96 -23.17
C PRO A 208 5.90 6.86 -24.30
N ASP A 209 6.33 7.13 -25.55
CA ASP A 209 5.41 7.16 -26.70
C ASP A 209 4.79 5.78 -27.01
N ASN A 210 5.40 4.70 -26.50
CA ASN A 210 4.94 3.32 -26.62
C ASN A 210 4.24 2.77 -25.37
N ARG A 211 3.86 3.62 -24.39
CA ARG A 211 3.25 3.18 -23.12
C ARG A 211 2.05 4.06 -22.75
N ASP A 212 1.04 3.48 -22.07
CA ASP A 212 -0.16 4.19 -21.62
C ASP A 212 -0.05 4.75 -20.19
N ALA A 213 1.01 4.41 -19.46
CA ALA A 213 1.25 4.88 -18.09
C ALA A 213 2.57 5.68 -18.01
N PRO A 214 2.69 6.63 -17.08
CA PRO A 214 3.87 7.49 -16.99
C PRO A 214 5.09 6.75 -16.41
N ILE A 215 6.28 7.07 -16.95
CA ILE A 215 7.57 6.59 -16.48
C ILE A 215 8.21 7.52 -15.43
N ALA A 216 7.80 8.78 -15.42
CA ALA A 216 8.22 9.76 -14.43
C ALA A 216 7.10 10.73 -14.12
N ALA A 217 7.14 11.29 -12.90
CA ALA A 217 6.20 12.30 -12.43
C ALA A 217 6.89 13.34 -11.55
N GLU A 218 6.57 14.61 -11.79
CA GLU A 218 6.92 15.71 -10.91
C GLU A 218 5.64 16.33 -10.37
N LEU A 219 5.50 16.38 -9.04
CA LEU A 219 4.27 16.76 -8.35
C LEU A 219 4.55 17.89 -7.37
N HIS A 220 3.70 18.91 -7.39
CA HIS A 220 3.75 20.03 -6.46
C HIS A 220 2.45 20.10 -5.68
N PHE A 221 2.52 19.83 -4.40
CA PHE A 221 1.42 19.95 -3.46
C PHE A 221 1.66 21.13 -2.51
N GLN A 222 0.61 21.50 -1.82
CA GLN A 222 0.67 22.35 -0.62
C GLN A 222 -0.38 21.93 0.39
N ASP A 223 -0.22 22.34 1.65
CA ASP A 223 -1.30 22.26 2.64
C ASP A 223 -2.15 23.53 2.67
N GLY A 224 -3.17 23.57 3.54
CA GLY A 224 -4.03 24.75 3.70
C GLY A 224 -3.31 25.99 4.22
N GLY A 225 -2.12 25.85 4.81
CA GLY A 225 -1.25 26.93 5.28
C GLY A 225 -0.24 27.41 4.23
N GLY A 226 -0.17 26.74 3.07
CA GLY A 226 0.78 27.06 2.00
C GLY A 226 2.13 26.35 2.12
N MET A 227 2.30 25.38 3.02
CA MET A 227 3.52 24.58 3.13
C MET A 227 3.72 23.76 1.84
N PRO A 228 4.83 23.98 1.10
CA PRO A 228 5.07 23.27 -0.15
C PRO A 228 5.55 21.83 0.08
N VAL A 229 5.04 20.91 -0.75
CA VAL A 229 5.54 19.53 -0.87
C VAL A 229 5.87 19.28 -2.33
N HIS A 230 7.13 18.98 -2.61
CA HIS A 230 7.62 18.65 -3.95
C HIS A 230 8.00 17.19 -4.03
N ALA A 231 7.41 16.42 -4.96
CA ALA A 231 7.72 15.01 -5.15
C ALA A 231 8.19 14.75 -6.58
N VAL A 232 9.25 13.98 -6.73
CA VAL A 232 9.82 13.53 -7.99
C VAL A 232 9.92 12.02 -8.00
N PHE A 233 9.21 11.39 -8.95
CA PHE A 233 9.21 9.96 -9.17
C PHE A 233 9.84 9.66 -10.54
N ASP A 234 10.71 8.66 -10.62
CA ASP A 234 11.33 8.26 -11.89
C ASP A 234 11.67 6.77 -11.88
N TRP A 235 11.27 6.06 -12.89
CA TRP A 235 11.48 4.63 -13.04
C TRP A 235 12.70 4.27 -13.90
N ARG A 236 13.46 5.26 -14.32
CA ARG A 236 14.65 5.09 -15.18
C ARG A 236 15.97 5.07 -14.40
N GLN A 237 15.94 5.21 -13.07
CA GLN A 237 17.18 5.33 -12.30
C GLN A 237 17.91 4.00 -12.20
N THR A 238 19.01 3.88 -12.91
CA THR A 238 19.97 2.76 -12.79
C THR A 238 20.95 2.98 -11.64
N GLY A 239 21.55 1.92 -11.15
CA GLY A 239 22.50 1.98 -10.05
C GLY A 239 21.84 2.14 -8.69
N LYS A 240 22.38 3.04 -7.84
CA LYS A 240 21.83 3.25 -6.50
C LYS A 240 20.45 3.90 -6.60
N GLN A 241 19.46 3.26 -6.02
CA GLN A 241 18.08 3.74 -5.95
C GLN A 241 17.95 4.89 -4.93
N SER A 242 16.89 5.69 -5.05
CA SER A 242 16.60 6.80 -4.14
C SER A 242 15.17 6.69 -3.63
N TRP A 243 15.00 6.46 -2.35
CA TRP A 243 13.69 6.42 -1.67
C TRP A 243 13.75 7.31 -0.43
N ASP A 244 13.85 8.63 -0.67
CA ASP A 244 14.10 9.63 0.37
C ASP A 244 12.91 10.59 0.52
N ILE A 245 12.58 10.92 1.77
CA ILE A 245 11.65 11.99 2.14
C ILE A 245 12.40 12.92 3.09
N VAL A 246 12.56 14.19 2.71
CA VAL A 246 13.23 15.21 3.49
C VAL A 246 12.21 16.28 3.88
N VAL A 247 12.12 16.57 5.17
CA VAL A 247 11.21 17.57 5.72
C VAL A 247 12.01 18.65 6.43
N GLN A 248 11.83 19.91 6.02
CA GLN A 248 12.29 21.04 6.78
C GLN A 248 11.25 21.38 7.84
N THR A 249 11.69 21.55 9.06
CA THR A 249 10.82 21.90 10.18
C THR A 249 11.26 23.17 10.87
N SER A 250 10.47 23.68 11.80
CA SER A 250 10.85 24.81 12.65
C SER A 250 12.08 24.55 13.53
N ASP A 251 12.47 23.27 13.69
CA ASP A 251 13.61 22.82 14.52
C ASP A 251 14.80 22.30 13.69
N GLY A 252 14.67 22.24 12.37
CA GLY A 252 15.70 21.75 11.47
C GLY A 252 15.23 20.63 10.55
N GLU A 253 16.16 19.86 9.99
CA GLU A 253 15.86 18.83 8.99
C GLU A 253 15.55 17.48 9.63
N LEU A 254 14.46 16.87 9.13
CA LEU A 254 14.12 15.47 9.32
C LEU A 254 14.25 14.74 7.98
N LYS A 255 14.94 13.59 7.93
CA LYS A 255 15.03 12.77 6.72
C LYS A 255 14.66 11.32 6.99
N LEU A 256 13.74 10.79 6.19
CA LEU A 256 13.51 9.36 6.05
C LEU A 256 14.23 8.89 4.78
N GLY A 257 15.05 7.86 4.88
CA GLY A 257 15.75 7.27 3.75
C GLY A 257 15.45 5.78 3.60
N ASP A 258 15.87 5.23 2.47
CA ASP A 258 15.71 3.82 2.13
C ASP A 258 14.25 3.35 2.32
N GLY A 259 13.27 4.13 1.82
CA GLY A 259 11.85 3.81 1.92
C GLY A 259 11.25 3.91 3.32
N GLY A 260 11.90 4.61 4.24
CA GLY A 260 11.50 4.68 5.66
C GLY A 260 12.20 3.65 6.55
N ALA A 261 13.20 2.94 6.02
CA ALA A 261 14.01 2.03 6.84
C ALA A 261 14.98 2.76 7.77
N ARG A 262 15.31 4.03 7.47
CA ARG A 262 16.28 4.85 8.22
C ARG A 262 15.72 6.23 8.49
N LEU A 263 16.11 6.83 9.61
CA LEU A 263 15.69 8.16 10.04
C LEU A 263 16.91 8.99 10.47
N TRP A 264 16.96 10.23 10.02
CA TRP A 264 17.92 11.23 10.52
C TRP A 264 17.15 12.43 11.06
N VAL A 265 17.60 12.94 12.18
CA VAL A 265 17.15 14.20 12.78
C VAL A 265 18.38 15.10 12.87
N HIS A 266 18.33 16.28 12.24
CA HIS A 266 19.47 17.22 12.15
C HIS A 266 20.76 16.57 11.63
N GLY A 267 20.63 15.67 10.65
CA GLY A 267 21.75 14.93 10.06
C GLY A 267 22.29 13.78 10.92
N VAL A 268 21.76 13.55 12.10
CA VAL A 268 22.15 12.45 13.00
C VAL A 268 21.18 11.27 12.82
N GLU A 269 21.73 10.11 12.46
CA GLU A 269 20.92 8.89 12.30
C GLU A 269 20.38 8.42 13.65
N GLN A 270 19.08 8.11 13.66
CA GLN A 270 18.38 7.67 14.85
C GLN A 270 18.32 6.13 14.92
N PRO A 271 18.49 5.54 16.11
CA PRO A 271 18.29 4.11 16.27
C PRO A 271 16.80 3.78 16.10
N LEU A 272 16.51 2.78 15.28
CA LEU A 272 15.15 2.30 15.02
C LEU A 272 15.00 0.84 15.42
N THR A 273 13.83 0.48 15.93
CA THR A 273 13.45 -0.93 16.10
C THR A 273 13.16 -1.53 14.72
N LYS A 274 13.66 -2.75 14.46
CA LYS A 274 13.31 -3.47 13.23
C LYS A 274 11.84 -3.86 13.29
N GLU A 275 11.00 -3.09 12.62
CA GLU A 275 9.65 -3.52 12.29
C GLU A 275 9.63 -4.11 10.89
N ALA A 276 8.86 -5.19 10.72
CA ALA A 276 8.65 -5.79 9.42
C ALA A 276 7.26 -5.37 8.93
N GLU A 277 7.19 -4.75 7.76
CA GLU A 277 5.99 -4.14 7.19
C GLU A 277 4.81 -5.13 7.11
N TYR A 278 4.97 -6.24 6.39
CA TYR A 278 3.90 -7.23 6.21
C TYR A 278 3.46 -7.97 7.48
N PRO A 279 4.37 -8.39 8.38
CA PRO A 279 3.96 -8.88 9.70
C PRO A 279 3.11 -7.90 10.50
N SER A 280 3.39 -6.60 10.40
CA SER A 280 2.62 -5.55 11.06
C SER A 280 1.24 -5.35 10.42
N LEU A 281 1.15 -5.42 9.07
CA LEU A 281 -0.12 -5.40 8.34
C LEU A 281 -1.04 -6.54 8.76
N TYR A 282 -0.54 -7.78 8.79
CA TYR A 282 -1.35 -8.92 9.20
C TYR A 282 -1.77 -8.84 10.67
N ARG A 283 -0.91 -8.36 11.55
CA ARG A 283 -1.26 -8.10 12.95
C ARG A 283 -2.38 -7.06 13.06
N ARG A 284 -2.30 -5.98 12.27
CA ARG A 284 -3.35 -4.96 12.20
C ARG A 284 -4.64 -5.54 11.67
N PHE A 285 -4.61 -6.30 10.58
CA PHE A 285 -5.79 -6.91 9.99
C PHE A 285 -6.50 -7.87 10.96
N ALA A 286 -5.76 -8.73 11.67
CA ALA A 286 -6.34 -9.60 12.70
C ALA A 286 -7.06 -8.80 13.80
N GLY A 287 -6.45 -7.69 14.25
CA GLY A 287 -7.07 -6.78 15.22
C GLY A 287 -8.36 -6.18 14.69
N LEU A 288 -8.37 -5.67 13.47
CA LEU A 288 -9.55 -5.08 12.83
C LEU A 288 -10.69 -6.08 12.67
N VAL A 289 -10.38 -7.32 12.24
CA VAL A 289 -11.39 -8.40 12.12
C VAL A 289 -12.05 -8.68 13.48
N ARG A 290 -11.26 -8.75 14.56
CA ARG A 290 -11.77 -9.00 15.91
C ARG A 290 -12.57 -7.83 16.47
N GLU A 291 -12.20 -6.61 16.11
CA GLU A 291 -12.89 -5.39 16.50
C GLU A 291 -14.14 -5.09 15.67
N GLY A 292 -14.35 -5.81 14.56
CA GLY A 292 -15.42 -5.53 13.59
C GLY A 292 -15.27 -4.17 12.91
N ARG A 293 -14.02 -3.75 12.64
CA ARG A 293 -13.70 -2.43 12.07
C ARG A 293 -13.01 -2.57 10.72
N SER A 294 -13.15 -1.55 9.90
CA SER A 294 -12.41 -1.37 8.65
C SER A 294 -11.33 -0.29 8.81
N ASP A 295 -10.31 -0.34 7.94
CA ASP A 295 -9.27 0.67 7.84
C ASP A 295 -8.93 0.83 6.34
N VAL A 296 -9.64 1.77 5.70
CA VAL A 296 -9.54 2.02 4.26
C VAL A 296 -9.24 3.51 4.07
N ASP A 297 -7.95 3.84 3.96
CA ASP A 297 -7.53 5.18 3.61
C ASP A 297 -7.25 5.26 2.11
N VAL A 298 -7.95 6.14 1.42
CA VAL A 298 -7.77 6.37 -0.02
C VAL A 298 -6.90 7.60 -0.34
N ALA A 299 -6.35 8.29 0.66
CA ALA A 299 -5.60 9.52 0.43
C ALA A 299 -4.42 9.33 -0.56
N PRO A 300 -3.58 8.28 -0.46
CA PRO A 300 -2.51 8.08 -1.44
C PRO A 300 -3.04 7.87 -2.86
N LEU A 301 -4.11 7.08 -3.02
CA LEU A 301 -4.73 6.84 -4.34
C LEU A 301 -5.40 8.09 -4.89
N ARG A 302 -5.99 8.94 -4.03
CA ARG A 302 -6.57 10.22 -4.43
C ARG A 302 -5.52 11.14 -5.04
N HIS A 303 -4.33 11.24 -4.44
CA HIS A 303 -3.25 12.05 -4.98
C HIS A 303 -2.75 11.55 -6.33
N VAL A 304 -2.74 10.23 -6.55
CA VAL A 304 -2.45 9.65 -7.88
C VAL A 304 -3.56 10.02 -8.87
N ALA A 305 -4.82 9.90 -8.50
CA ALA A 305 -5.94 10.28 -9.36
C ALA A 305 -5.92 11.79 -9.71
N ASP A 306 -5.64 12.65 -8.72
CA ASP A 306 -5.49 14.10 -8.92
C ASP A 306 -4.32 14.40 -9.87
N ALA A 307 -3.22 13.64 -9.80
CA ALA A 307 -2.09 13.79 -10.72
C ALA A 307 -2.46 13.44 -12.15
N PHE A 308 -3.26 12.40 -12.39
CA PHE A 308 -3.78 12.09 -13.72
C PHE A 308 -4.79 13.12 -14.22
N MET A 309 -5.59 13.74 -13.34
CA MET A 309 -6.57 14.78 -13.68
C MET A 309 -5.94 16.13 -13.99
N LEU A 310 -4.95 16.57 -13.20
CA LEU A 310 -4.34 17.91 -13.30
C LEU A 310 -3.02 17.89 -14.04
N GLY A 311 -2.41 16.72 -14.22
CA GLY A 311 -1.06 16.57 -14.74
C GLY A 311 -0.95 16.95 -16.21
N GLN A 312 0.02 17.81 -16.51
CA GLN A 312 0.43 18.06 -17.86
C GLN A 312 1.12 16.82 -18.43
N ARG A 313 0.54 16.21 -19.46
CA ARG A 313 1.15 15.07 -20.15
C ARG A 313 2.29 15.55 -21.04
N LYS A 314 3.47 14.96 -20.85
CA LYS A 314 4.65 15.13 -21.69
C LYS A 314 5.00 13.78 -22.31
N VAL A 315 5.00 13.69 -23.64
CA VAL A 315 5.47 12.51 -24.34
C VAL A 315 7.00 12.53 -24.37
N VAL A 316 7.61 11.41 -24.03
CA VAL A 316 9.06 11.20 -24.07
C VAL A 316 9.40 10.01 -24.96
N ASP A 317 10.69 9.80 -25.25
CA ASP A 317 11.14 8.69 -26.10
C ASP A 317 10.61 7.35 -25.61
N ALA A 318 10.40 6.43 -26.55
CA ALA A 318 9.97 5.06 -26.28
C ALA A 318 10.86 4.39 -25.21
N PHE A 319 10.23 3.71 -24.27
CA PHE A 319 10.92 2.94 -23.24
C PHE A 319 10.77 1.44 -23.49
N HIS A 320 11.89 0.76 -23.51
CA HIS A 320 12.00 -0.70 -23.64
C HIS A 320 12.70 -1.27 -22.41
N ASP A 321 12.12 -2.33 -21.86
CA ASP A 321 12.62 -3.04 -20.68
C ASP A 321 13.90 -3.84 -21.00
#